data_423c71d5a27e3ae2a833a2d9e8853aad
#
_entry.id   423c71d5a27e3ae2a833a2d9e8853aad
#
_cell.length_a   1.000
_cell.length_b   1.000
_cell.length_c   1.000
_cell.angle_alpha   90.00
_cell.angle_beta   90.00
_cell.angle_gamma   90.00
#
_symmetry.space_group_name_H-M   'P 1'
#
loop_
_entity.id
_entity.type
_entity.pdbx_description
1 polymer ?
#
loop_
_entity_poly.entity_id
_entity_poly.type
_entity_poly.pdbx_seq_one_letter_code
_entity_poly.pdbx_strand_id
1 'polypeptide(L)'
;MKRFADEKLVAWKNNPSRKPLLLRGARQVGKTYTVMEFARTHFKGNNHCINFEKNPEIGSIFDQNLDSHRILSELELALGKKIVPGIDLLFLDEIQECPKAIMALRYFYEENPELHVIAAGSLLEFALKDISFPVGRLQMLFMYPMTFSEYLMATGKELLAEKILQPQSDFSDAVITRINNEMYNYLVIGGMPECVATFANTGSFMDVISIQTDLIAALRQDFSKYSGHADKRCLFAVFNSIARRTGEQIKYAHLADDFTNPTIKKAFELLEMARLFTKVRAASPGGIPLGASASEGIFKTVFLDIGLLSNMNGFQSDKTIPKNKLATAWNGMLAEQFAGQELRASRNENLFYWRREARGSSAETDYLIEKEGDIAPIEVKSGKAGRIKSLHLLLDTYPNIPKGYVLTEDKIGELPEKRIRFLPLFCVGSL
;
A
#
# COMPACT_ATOMS: atom_id res chain seq x y z
N MET A 1 -9.82 -3.96 -14.58
CA MET A 1 -8.33 -3.89 -14.65
C MET A 1 -7.79 -5.02 -13.79
N LYS A 2 -6.80 -5.76 -14.29
CA LYS A 2 -6.18 -6.88 -13.56
C LYS A 2 -5.38 -6.35 -12.35
N ARG A 3 -5.50 -7.03 -11.20
CA ARG A 3 -4.80 -6.70 -9.95
C ARG A 3 -4.05 -7.94 -9.44
N PHE A 4 -2.91 -7.74 -8.78
CA PHE A 4 -2.24 -8.86 -8.08
C PHE A 4 -3.09 -9.44 -6.95
N ALA A 5 -4.03 -8.68 -6.44
CA ALA A 5 -5.03 -9.17 -5.50
C ALA A 5 -5.90 -10.30 -6.09
N ASP A 6 -6.14 -10.31 -7.41
CA ASP A 6 -6.99 -11.31 -8.07
C ASP A 6 -6.41 -12.73 -7.91
N GLU A 7 -5.09 -12.89 -8.05
CA GLU A 7 -4.41 -14.18 -7.86
C GLU A 7 -4.50 -14.66 -6.40
N LYS A 8 -4.38 -13.73 -5.44
CA LYS A 8 -4.54 -14.02 -4.00
C LYS A 8 -5.99 -14.42 -3.67
N LEU A 9 -6.97 -13.78 -4.29
CA LEU A 9 -8.40 -14.13 -4.14
C LEU A 9 -8.70 -15.52 -4.71
N VAL A 10 -8.13 -15.88 -5.87
CA VAL A 10 -8.27 -17.23 -6.46
C VAL A 10 -7.63 -18.28 -5.56
N ALA A 11 -6.42 -18.02 -5.06
CA ALA A 11 -5.73 -18.91 -4.13
C ALA A 11 -6.54 -19.09 -2.83
N TRP A 12 -7.11 -18.01 -2.29
CA TRP A 12 -7.97 -18.06 -1.12
C TRP A 12 -9.22 -18.91 -1.38
N LYS A 13 -9.92 -18.69 -2.48
CA LYS A 13 -11.13 -19.46 -2.84
C LYS A 13 -10.86 -20.95 -2.89
N ASN A 14 -9.74 -21.36 -3.48
CA ASN A 14 -9.39 -22.75 -3.71
C ASN A 14 -8.77 -23.44 -2.47
N ASN A 15 -8.47 -22.69 -1.41
CA ASN A 15 -7.91 -23.25 -0.18
C ASN A 15 -9.02 -23.93 0.65
N PRO A 16 -8.97 -25.25 0.89
CA PRO A 16 -9.97 -25.95 1.69
C PRO A 16 -10.00 -25.51 3.16
N SER A 17 -8.89 -24.97 3.67
CA SER A 17 -8.77 -24.42 5.03
C SER A 17 -8.89 -22.90 5.06
N ARG A 18 -9.58 -22.30 4.05
CA ARG A 18 -9.78 -20.84 4.00
C ARG A 18 -10.54 -20.34 5.21
N LYS A 19 -10.19 -19.15 5.65
CA LYS A 19 -10.94 -18.40 6.66
C LYS A 19 -11.65 -17.24 5.98
N PRO A 20 -12.69 -16.64 6.59
CA PRO A 20 -13.25 -15.39 6.10
C PRO A 20 -12.14 -14.39 5.81
N LEU A 21 -12.20 -13.74 4.63
CA LEU A 21 -11.17 -12.84 4.16
C LEU A 21 -11.55 -11.39 4.46
N LEU A 22 -10.67 -10.66 5.14
CA LEU A 22 -10.85 -9.25 5.43
C LEU A 22 -9.93 -8.42 4.53
N LEU A 23 -10.53 -7.73 3.54
CA LEU A 23 -9.83 -6.79 2.67
C LEU A 23 -9.65 -5.45 3.37
N ARG A 24 -8.39 -5.05 3.53
CA ARG A 24 -7.99 -3.78 4.15
C ARG A 24 -7.27 -2.90 3.13
N GLY A 25 -7.33 -1.61 3.31
CA GLY A 25 -6.63 -0.64 2.44
C GLY A 25 -7.31 0.72 2.48
N ALA A 26 -6.61 1.76 2.04
CA ALA A 26 -7.12 3.12 1.97
C ALA A 26 -8.44 3.20 1.19
N ARG A 27 -9.13 4.33 1.30
CA ARG A 27 -10.28 4.61 0.44
C ARG A 27 -9.86 4.67 -1.02
N GLN A 28 -10.77 4.25 -1.92
CA GLN A 28 -10.66 4.37 -3.38
C GLN A 28 -9.51 3.58 -4.04
N VAL A 29 -8.89 2.63 -3.30
CA VAL A 29 -7.89 1.70 -3.90
C VAL A 29 -8.52 0.53 -4.67
N GLY A 30 -9.86 0.51 -4.80
CA GLY A 30 -10.58 -0.44 -5.64
C GLY A 30 -11.02 -1.73 -4.95
N LYS A 31 -11.15 -1.78 -3.61
CA LYS A 31 -11.56 -2.99 -2.84
C LYS A 31 -12.87 -3.58 -3.35
N THR A 32 -13.95 -2.81 -3.29
CA THR A 32 -15.30 -3.22 -3.72
C THR A 32 -15.30 -3.68 -5.17
N TYR A 33 -14.68 -2.91 -6.06
CA TYR A 33 -14.59 -3.26 -7.48
C TYR A 33 -13.90 -4.61 -7.69
N THR A 34 -12.76 -4.85 -7.03
CA THR A 34 -11.99 -6.09 -7.15
C THR A 34 -12.80 -7.29 -6.68
N VAL A 35 -13.49 -7.19 -5.52
CA VAL A 35 -14.32 -8.29 -5.01
C VAL A 35 -15.52 -8.56 -5.93
N MET A 36 -16.18 -7.51 -6.43
CA MET A 36 -17.33 -7.68 -7.33
C MET A 36 -16.93 -8.30 -8.67
N GLU A 37 -15.78 -7.91 -9.23
CA GLU A 37 -15.26 -8.50 -10.46
C GLU A 37 -14.81 -9.97 -10.25
N PHE A 38 -14.16 -10.23 -9.11
CA PHE A 38 -13.83 -11.60 -8.69
C PHE A 38 -15.08 -12.46 -8.52
N ALA A 39 -16.13 -11.94 -7.88
CA ALA A 39 -17.40 -12.64 -7.71
C ALA A 39 -18.05 -12.95 -9.06
N ARG A 40 -18.10 -11.97 -9.96
CA ARG A 40 -18.66 -12.14 -11.31
C ARG A 40 -17.95 -13.24 -12.10
N THR A 41 -16.63 -13.30 -11.98
CA THR A 41 -15.79 -14.22 -12.78
C THR A 41 -15.74 -15.63 -12.17
N HIS A 42 -15.67 -15.73 -10.84
CA HIS A 42 -15.37 -17.01 -10.17
C HIS A 42 -16.56 -17.65 -9.46
N PHE A 43 -17.65 -16.92 -9.22
CA PHE A 43 -18.89 -17.42 -8.59
C PHE A 43 -20.09 -17.44 -9.56
N LYS A 44 -19.86 -17.22 -10.86
CA LYS A 44 -20.89 -17.23 -11.90
C LYS A 44 -22.12 -16.36 -11.58
N GLY A 45 -21.90 -15.24 -10.88
CA GLY A 45 -22.96 -14.35 -10.45
C GLY A 45 -23.68 -14.75 -9.16
N ASN A 46 -23.31 -15.85 -8.53
CA ASN A 46 -23.84 -16.25 -7.23
C ASN A 46 -23.10 -15.50 -6.11
N ASN A 47 -23.33 -14.20 -6.04
CA ASN A 47 -22.77 -13.33 -5.01
C ASN A 47 -23.90 -12.57 -4.31
N HIS A 48 -23.74 -12.45 -3.00
CA HIS A 48 -24.64 -11.71 -2.13
C HIS A 48 -23.83 -10.57 -1.52
N CYS A 49 -24.05 -9.36 -2.01
CA CYS A 49 -23.34 -8.17 -1.54
C CYS A 49 -24.21 -7.36 -0.60
N ILE A 50 -23.72 -7.12 0.60
CA ILE A 50 -24.32 -6.28 1.63
C ILE A 50 -23.37 -5.12 1.87
N ASN A 51 -23.80 -3.91 1.58
CA ASN A 51 -23.06 -2.69 1.89
C ASN A 51 -23.70 -2.01 3.09
N PHE A 52 -23.01 -1.99 4.23
CA PHE A 52 -23.56 -1.48 5.50
C PHE A 52 -23.68 0.05 5.53
N GLU A 53 -22.95 0.79 4.70
CA GLU A 53 -23.17 2.25 4.55
C GLU A 53 -24.46 2.55 3.80
N LYS A 54 -24.78 1.73 2.78
CA LYS A 54 -25.99 1.88 1.95
C LYS A 54 -27.23 1.31 2.62
N ASN A 55 -27.10 0.21 3.35
CA ASN A 55 -28.19 -0.54 3.98
C ASN A 55 -27.91 -0.73 5.50
N PRO A 56 -27.89 0.37 6.27
CA PRO A 56 -27.53 0.32 7.69
C PRO A 56 -28.52 -0.51 8.52
N GLU A 57 -29.78 -0.64 8.09
CA GLU A 57 -30.82 -1.44 8.73
C GLU A 57 -30.48 -2.93 8.81
N ILE A 58 -29.72 -3.46 7.84
CA ILE A 58 -29.26 -4.85 7.85
C ILE A 58 -28.29 -5.11 9.02
N GLY A 59 -27.61 -4.09 9.51
CA GLY A 59 -26.76 -4.18 10.70
C GLY A 59 -27.50 -4.71 11.94
N SER A 60 -28.80 -4.44 12.08
CA SER A 60 -29.63 -4.91 13.19
C SER A 60 -29.71 -6.45 13.31
N ILE A 61 -29.50 -7.17 12.20
CA ILE A 61 -29.43 -8.65 12.18
C ILE A 61 -28.31 -9.16 13.08
N PHE A 62 -27.22 -8.40 13.22
CA PHE A 62 -26.07 -8.75 14.05
C PHE A 62 -26.22 -8.32 15.53
N ASP A 63 -27.28 -7.62 15.89
CA ASP A 63 -27.47 -7.06 17.24
C ASP A 63 -27.97 -8.09 18.26
N GLN A 64 -28.78 -9.07 17.85
CA GLN A 64 -29.44 -10.00 18.72
C GLN A 64 -28.46 -11.01 19.34
N ASN A 65 -27.70 -11.71 18.48
CA ASN A 65 -26.61 -12.62 18.83
C ASN A 65 -25.72 -12.85 17.58
N LEU A 66 -24.64 -13.61 17.76
CA LEU A 66 -23.69 -13.90 16.67
C LEU A 66 -23.81 -15.34 16.13
N ASP A 67 -24.94 -16.02 16.33
CA ASP A 67 -25.24 -17.33 15.77
C ASP A 67 -25.26 -17.22 14.22
N SER A 68 -24.35 -17.93 13.58
CA SER A 68 -24.12 -17.78 12.12
C SER A 68 -25.27 -18.35 11.29
N HIS A 69 -25.98 -19.40 11.78
CA HIS A 69 -27.11 -19.98 11.07
C HIS A 69 -28.33 -19.05 11.09
N ARG A 70 -28.60 -18.44 12.25
CA ARG A 70 -29.65 -17.42 12.37
C ARG A 70 -29.32 -16.20 11.48
N ILE A 71 -28.09 -15.69 11.56
CA ILE A 71 -27.66 -14.54 10.74
C ILE A 71 -27.84 -14.85 9.26
N LEU A 72 -27.40 -16.02 8.79
CA LEU A 72 -27.58 -16.42 7.38
C LEU A 72 -29.05 -16.48 6.99
N SER A 73 -29.90 -17.09 7.82
CA SER A 73 -31.34 -17.19 7.54
C SER A 73 -31.99 -15.80 7.43
N GLU A 74 -31.65 -14.86 8.32
CA GLU A 74 -32.19 -13.50 8.26
C GLU A 74 -31.61 -12.69 7.07
N LEU A 75 -30.34 -12.90 6.71
CA LEU A 75 -29.76 -12.29 5.51
C LEU A 75 -30.45 -12.81 4.23
N GLU A 76 -30.76 -14.11 4.16
CA GLU A 76 -31.53 -14.68 3.04
C GLU A 76 -32.91 -14.04 2.91
N LEU A 77 -33.59 -13.81 4.03
CA LEU A 77 -34.90 -13.13 4.05
C LEU A 77 -34.76 -11.68 3.60
N ALA A 78 -33.77 -10.95 4.11
CA ALA A 78 -33.52 -9.55 3.75
C ALA A 78 -33.13 -9.38 2.27
N LEU A 79 -32.38 -10.34 1.72
CA LEU A 79 -31.93 -10.32 0.32
C LEU A 79 -32.98 -10.94 -0.65
N GLY A 80 -33.98 -11.69 -0.13
CA GLY A 80 -34.94 -12.42 -0.93
C GLY A 80 -34.30 -13.56 -1.74
N LYS A 81 -33.13 -14.08 -1.33
CA LYS A 81 -32.34 -15.04 -2.08
C LYS A 81 -31.57 -15.98 -1.14
N LYS A 82 -31.58 -17.27 -1.45
CA LYS A 82 -30.80 -18.27 -0.70
C LYS A 82 -29.30 -18.08 -0.85
N ILE A 83 -28.55 -18.34 0.20
CA ILE A 83 -27.08 -18.33 0.26
C ILE A 83 -26.62 -19.79 0.39
N VAL A 84 -25.99 -20.33 -0.62
CA VAL A 84 -25.58 -21.74 -0.67
C VAL A 84 -24.10 -21.88 -0.31
N PRO A 85 -23.76 -22.45 0.89
CA PRO A 85 -22.38 -22.69 1.28
C PRO A 85 -21.64 -23.53 0.24
N GLY A 86 -20.37 -23.26 0.02
CA GLY A 86 -19.53 -23.92 -0.97
C GLY A 86 -19.70 -23.42 -2.43
N ILE A 87 -20.82 -22.78 -2.74
CA ILE A 87 -21.16 -22.31 -4.09
C ILE A 87 -21.12 -20.78 -4.17
N ASP A 88 -21.76 -20.11 -3.20
CA ASP A 88 -21.99 -18.67 -3.23
C ASP A 88 -20.90 -17.90 -2.48
N LEU A 89 -20.78 -16.62 -2.80
CA LEU A 89 -19.97 -15.66 -2.08
C LEU A 89 -20.87 -14.70 -1.27
N LEU A 90 -20.65 -14.61 0.03
CA LEU A 90 -21.18 -13.53 0.87
C LEU A 90 -20.12 -12.43 0.94
N PHE A 91 -20.46 -11.24 0.43
CA PHE A 91 -19.61 -10.06 0.48
C PHE A 91 -20.20 -9.00 1.40
N LEU A 92 -19.48 -8.67 2.48
CA LEU A 92 -19.83 -7.67 3.48
C LEU A 92 -18.97 -6.42 3.24
N ASP A 93 -19.54 -5.45 2.53
CA ASP A 93 -18.83 -4.22 2.15
C ASP A 93 -19.08 -3.10 3.17
N GLU A 94 -18.09 -2.20 3.34
CA GLU A 94 -18.04 -1.15 4.36
C GLU A 94 -18.34 -1.68 5.77
N ILE A 95 -17.73 -2.83 6.11
CA ILE A 95 -18.02 -3.60 7.33
C ILE A 95 -17.72 -2.82 8.63
N GLN A 96 -16.88 -1.76 8.58
CA GLN A 96 -16.63 -0.89 9.72
C GLN A 96 -17.90 -0.17 10.24
N GLU A 97 -18.93 -0.02 9.40
CA GLU A 97 -20.22 0.54 9.79
C GLU A 97 -21.05 -0.43 10.66
N CYS A 98 -20.66 -1.73 10.69
CA CYS A 98 -21.29 -2.75 11.52
C CYS A 98 -20.23 -3.56 12.30
N PRO A 99 -19.68 -3.06 13.42
CA PRO A 99 -18.62 -3.74 14.18
C PRO A 99 -18.99 -5.16 14.62
N LYS A 100 -20.26 -5.45 14.91
CA LYS A 100 -20.74 -6.78 15.26
C LYS A 100 -20.63 -7.77 14.09
N ALA A 101 -20.75 -7.31 12.83
CA ALA A 101 -20.51 -8.16 11.67
C ALA A 101 -19.05 -8.61 11.58
N ILE A 102 -18.09 -7.75 12.00
CA ILE A 102 -16.66 -8.14 12.08
C ILE A 102 -16.48 -9.29 13.10
N MET A 103 -17.15 -9.21 14.25
CA MET A 103 -17.12 -10.26 15.28
C MET A 103 -17.78 -11.56 14.78
N ALA A 104 -18.86 -11.45 13.98
CA ALA A 104 -19.58 -12.60 13.41
C ALA A 104 -18.74 -13.39 12.41
N LEU A 105 -17.71 -12.79 11.78
CA LEU A 105 -16.81 -13.50 10.86
C LEU A 105 -16.16 -14.73 11.51
N ARG A 106 -15.89 -14.68 12.83
CA ARG A 106 -15.38 -15.83 13.57
C ARG A 106 -16.35 -17.01 13.51
N TYR A 107 -17.63 -16.76 13.76
CA TYR A 107 -18.66 -17.80 13.84
C TYR A 107 -18.99 -18.34 12.43
N PHE A 108 -18.94 -17.53 11.40
CA PHE A 108 -18.98 -18.05 10.01
C PHE A 108 -17.88 -19.05 9.74
N TYR A 109 -16.66 -18.82 10.25
CA TYR A 109 -15.57 -19.78 10.11
C TYR A 109 -15.76 -21.05 10.91
N GLU A 110 -16.21 -20.94 12.16
CA GLU A 110 -16.32 -22.07 13.11
C GLU A 110 -17.55 -22.95 12.81
N GLU A 111 -18.67 -22.38 12.38
CA GLU A 111 -19.96 -23.05 12.22
C GLU A 111 -20.33 -23.30 10.73
N ASN A 112 -19.81 -22.50 9.81
CA ASN A 112 -20.09 -22.60 8.37
C ASN A 112 -18.81 -22.52 7.53
N PRO A 113 -17.84 -23.43 7.70
CA PRO A 113 -16.52 -23.35 7.07
C PRO A 113 -16.54 -23.42 5.53
N GLU A 114 -17.60 -23.97 4.95
CA GLU A 114 -17.78 -24.04 3.50
C GLU A 114 -18.20 -22.70 2.90
N LEU A 115 -18.79 -21.79 3.68
CA LEU A 115 -19.24 -20.50 3.18
C LEU A 115 -18.04 -19.62 2.79
N HIS A 116 -18.10 -19.08 1.56
CA HIS A 116 -17.11 -18.10 1.14
C HIS A 116 -17.54 -16.71 1.65
N VAL A 117 -16.79 -16.16 2.60
CA VAL A 117 -17.07 -14.84 3.14
C VAL A 117 -15.89 -13.91 2.86
N ILE A 118 -16.16 -12.80 2.19
CA ILE A 118 -15.24 -11.68 2.05
C ILE A 118 -15.86 -10.47 2.74
N ALA A 119 -15.08 -9.77 3.53
CA ALA A 119 -15.46 -8.50 4.11
C ALA A 119 -14.46 -7.42 3.66
N ALA A 120 -14.93 -6.21 3.41
CA ALA A 120 -14.08 -5.08 3.04
C ALA A 120 -14.45 -3.82 3.80
N GLY A 121 -13.44 -3.00 4.11
CA GLY A 121 -13.64 -1.70 4.72
C GLY A 121 -12.42 -0.81 4.57
N SER A 122 -12.65 0.51 4.62
CA SER A 122 -11.59 1.49 4.41
C SER A 122 -11.00 2.05 5.70
N LEU A 123 -11.76 2.07 6.79
CA LEU A 123 -11.39 2.64 8.08
C LEU A 123 -11.44 1.58 9.19
N LEU A 124 -11.13 0.35 8.82
CA LEU A 124 -11.23 -0.81 9.71
C LEU A 124 -10.40 -0.65 10.99
N GLU A 125 -9.23 0.00 10.91
CA GLU A 125 -8.37 0.24 12.06
C GLU A 125 -9.05 1.01 13.18
N PHE A 126 -9.99 1.90 12.83
CA PHE A 126 -10.79 2.64 13.82
C PHE A 126 -11.84 1.73 14.48
N ALA A 127 -12.55 0.96 13.69
CA ALA A 127 -13.55 0.02 14.21
C ALA A 127 -12.92 -1.11 15.04
N LEU A 128 -11.72 -1.56 14.68
CA LEU A 128 -11.01 -2.65 15.34
C LEU A 128 -10.45 -2.27 16.73
N LYS A 129 -10.32 -0.98 17.04
CA LYS A 129 -9.85 -0.55 18.38
C LYS A 129 -10.83 -0.89 19.50
N ASP A 130 -12.12 -0.84 19.19
CA ASP A 130 -13.18 -0.90 20.19
C ASP A 130 -13.86 -2.28 20.25
N ILE A 131 -13.40 -3.26 19.46
CA ILE A 131 -13.98 -4.60 19.42
C ILE A 131 -12.93 -5.69 19.68
N SER A 132 -13.40 -6.83 20.20
CA SER A 132 -12.59 -8.04 20.29
C SER A 132 -12.35 -8.61 18.89
N PHE A 133 -11.16 -8.35 18.34
CA PHE A 133 -10.79 -8.85 17.02
C PHE A 133 -10.61 -10.38 17.03
N PRO A 134 -11.19 -11.12 16.07
CA PRO A 134 -11.13 -12.59 16.06
C PRO A 134 -9.77 -13.10 15.54
N VAL A 135 -8.74 -12.97 16.39
CA VAL A 135 -7.36 -13.38 16.08
C VAL A 135 -7.32 -14.86 15.69
N GLY A 136 -6.60 -15.16 14.61
CA GLY A 136 -6.42 -16.54 14.14
C GLY A 136 -7.63 -17.14 13.41
N ARG A 137 -8.77 -16.43 13.32
CA ARG A 137 -10.01 -16.89 12.66
C ARG A 137 -10.28 -16.17 11.33
N LEU A 138 -9.47 -15.19 10.97
CA LEU A 138 -9.57 -14.42 9.75
C LEU A 138 -8.26 -14.48 8.95
N GLN A 139 -8.37 -14.37 7.64
CA GLN A 139 -7.26 -14.04 6.75
C GLN A 139 -7.34 -12.56 6.37
N MET A 140 -6.20 -11.91 6.21
CA MET A 140 -6.15 -10.50 5.85
C MET A 140 -5.52 -10.36 4.47
N LEU A 141 -6.10 -9.50 3.64
CA LEU A 141 -5.53 -9.09 2.38
C LEU A 141 -5.47 -7.56 2.33
N PHE A 142 -4.27 -7.03 2.14
CA PHE A 142 -4.07 -5.60 2.00
C PHE A 142 -4.10 -5.20 0.53
N MET A 143 -4.90 -4.19 0.23
CA MET A 143 -4.94 -3.57 -1.10
C MET A 143 -4.34 -2.16 -1.02
N TYR A 144 -3.43 -1.92 -1.94
CA TYR A 144 -2.73 -0.66 -2.13
C TYR A 144 -3.18 0.00 -3.44
N PRO A 145 -2.83 1.25 -3.71
CA PRO A 145 -2.85 1.78 -5.08
C PRO A 145 -2.17 0.79 -6.04
N MET A 146 -2.50 0.86 -7.30
CA MET A 146 -1.92 -0.02 -8.32
C MET A 146 -0.41 0.17 -8.38
N THR A 147 0.34 -0.93 -8.40
CA THR A 147 1.79 -0.92 -8.63
C THR A 147 2.10 -0.50 -10.06
N PHE A 148 3.35 -0.17 -10.32
CA PHE A 148 3.80 0.16 -11.66
C PHE A 148 3.54 -0.98 -12.65
N SER A 149 3.73 -2.23 -12.23
CA SER A 149 3.42 -3.39 -13.07
C SER A 149 1.92 -3.51 -13.34
N GLU A 150 1.05 -3.26 -12.37
CA GLU A 150 -0.40 -3.23 -12.56
C GLU A 150 -0.83 -2.08 -13.48
N TYR A 151 -0.19 -0.90 -13.37
CA TYR A 151 -0.37 0.22 -14.30
C TYR A 151 0.02 -0.17 -15.75
N LEU A 152 1.16 -0.81 -15.94
CA LEU A 152 1.59 -1.27 -17.26
C LEU A 152 0.57 -2.25 -17.86
N MET A 153 0.08 -3.21 -17.08
CA MET A 153 -0.98 -4.13 -17.51
C MET A 153 -2.26 -3.38 -17.85
N ALA A 154 -2.69 -2.43 -17.02
CA ALA A 154 -3.92 -1.67 -17.25
C ALA A 154 -3.85 -0.76 -18.49
N THR A 155 -2.65 -0.39 -18.92
CA THR A 155 -2.40 0.43 -20.12
C THR A 155 -1.95 -0.38 -21.35
N GLY A 156 -2.19 -1.72 -21.35
CA GLY A 156 -1.92 -2.58 -22.50
C GLY A 156 -0.43 -2.87 -22.75
N LYS A 157 0.38 -2.93 -21.69
CA LYS A 157 1.83 -3.13 -21.74
C LYS A 157 2.26 -4.36 -20.92
N GLU A 158 1.51 -5.44 -21.02
CA GLU A 158 1.68 -6.67 -20.22
C GLU A 158 3.09 -7.25 -20.35
N LEU A 159 3.65 -7.28 -21.56
CA LEU A 159 5.02 -7.80 -21.79
C LEU A 159 6.09 -7.02 -21.03
N LEU A 160 5.92 -5.69 -20.87
CA LEU A 160 6.83 -4.89 -20.06
C LEU A 160 6.66 -5.21 -18.58
N ALA A 161 5.41 -5.36 -18.12
CA ALA A 161 5.10 -5.72 -16.73
C ALA A 161 5.73 -7.07 -16.33
N GLU A 162 5.57 -8.09 -17.17
CA GLU A 162 6.18 -9.41 -16.94
C GLU A 162 7.71 -9.32 -16.90
N LYS A 163 8.32 -8.57 -17.82
CA LYS A 163 9.76 -8.44 -17.91
C LYS A 163 10.39 -7.76 -16.70
N ILE A 164 9.75 -6.72 -16.14
CA ILE A 164 10.29 -6.01 -14.97
C ILE A 164 10.09 -6.77 -13.66
N LEU A 165 9.09 -7.65 -13.58
CA LEU A 165 8.85 -8.49 -12.41
C LEU A 165 9.81 -9.68 -12.33
N GLN A 166 10.35 -10.12 -13.48
CA GLN A 166 11.30 -11.24 -13.56
C GLN A 166 12.53 -10.83 -14.39
N PRO A 167 13.36 -9.92 -13.89
CA PRO A 167 14.53 -9.44 -14.61
C PRO A 167 15.61 -10.52 -14.68
N GLN A 168 15.58 -11.37 -15.71
CA GLN A 168 16.53 -12.46 -15.93
C GLN A 168 17.80 -12.04 -16.69
N SER A 169 17.72 -10.95 -17.44
CA SER A 169 18.83 -10.45 -18.28
C SER A 169 18.79 -8.94 -18.38
N ASP A 170 19.87 -8.34 -18.83
CA ASP A 170 19.94 -6.91 -19.12
C ASP A 170 18.90 -6.49 -20.17
N PHE A 171 18.42 -5.28 -19.97
CA PHE A 171 17.55 -4.62 -20.93
C PHE A 171 18.39 -3.87 -21.98
N SER A 172 17.96 -3.88 -23.23
CA SER A 172 18.55 -2.98 -24.24
C SER A 172 18.20 -1.52 -23.93
N ASP A 173 19.02 -0.58 -24.37
CA ASP A 173 18.79 0.85 -24.14
C ASP A 173 17.42 1.32 -24.67
N ALA A 174 16.96 0.74 -25.79
CA ALA A 174 15.63 1.03 -26.33
C ALA A 174 14.49 0.60 -25.38
N VAL A 175 14.62 -0.57 -24.76
CA VAL A 175 13.64 -1.07 -23.78
C VAL A 175 13.70 -0.24 -22.51
N ILE A 176 14.89 0.07 -21.99
CA ILE A 176 15.06 0.95 -20.82
C ILE A 176 14.40 2.31 -21.07
N THR A 177 14.66 2.92 -22.22
CA THR A 177 14.06 4.22 -22.59
C THR A 177 12.53 4.13 -22.60
N ARG A 178 11.98 3.07 -23.15
CA ARG A 178 10.53 2.84 -23.18
C ARG A 178 9.93 2.68 -21.78
N ILE A 179 10.56 1.87 -20.93
CA ILE A 179 10.09 1.66 -19.55
C ILE A 179 10.21 2.96 -18.73
N ASN A 180 11.30 3.71 -18.88
CA ASN A 180 11.50 4.98 -18.19
C ASN A 180 10.45 6.02 -18.61
N ASN A 181 10.02 6.06 -19.88
CA ASN A 181 8.91 6.91 -20.29
C ASN A 181 7.59 6.52 -19.61
N GLU A 182 7.31 5.23 -19.48
CA GLU A 182 6.12 4.76 -18.75
C GLU A 182 6.24 5.01 -17.25
N MET A 183 7.41 4.84 -16.66
CA MET A 183 7.65 5.19 -15.26
C MET A 183 7.42 6.67 -15.01
N TYR A 184 7.90 7.55 -15.93
CA TYR A 184 7.59 8.98 -15.87
C TYR A 184 6.08 9.23 -15.87
N ASN A 185 5.33 8.59 -16.76
CA ASN A 185 3.88 8.71 -16.78
C ASN A 185 3.27 8.28 -15.44
N TYR A 186 3.72 7.14 -14.90
CA TYR A 186 3.24 6.63 -13.62
C TYR A 186 3.57 7.55 -12.43
N LEU A 187 4.74 8.22 -12.42
CA LEU A 187 5.08 9.19 -11.37
C LEU A 187 4.09 10.37 -11.32
N VAL A 188 3.49 10.71 -12.46
CA VAL A 188 2.47 11.78 -12.55
C VAL A 188 1.07 11.24 -12.29
N ILE A 189 0.72 10.09 -12.86
CA ILE A 189 -0.63 9.51 -12.80
C ILE A 189 -0.88 8.85 -11.43
N GLY A 190 0.13 8.18 -10.89
CA GLY A 190 0.03 7.34 -9.71
C GLY A 190 -0.66 5.99 -9.98
N GLY A 191 -0.95 5.30 -8.88
CA GLY A 191 -1.61 4.01 -8.86
C GLY A 191 -3.07 4.05 -8.39
N MET A 192 -3.68 5.23 -8.19
CA MET A 192 -5.10 5.28 -7.85
C MET A 192 -5.92 4.75 -9.03
N PRO A 193 -6.78 3.71 -8.82
CA PRO A 193 -7.44 3.00 -9.92
C PRO A 193 -8.24 3.90 -10.87
N GLU A 194 -8.91 4.93 -10.36
CA GLU A 194 -9.66 5.88 -11.17
C GLU A 194 -8.73 6.70 -12.07
N CYS A 195 -7.60 7.16 -11.54
CA CYS A 195 -6.57 7.87 -12.30
C CYS A 195 -5.99 7.00 -13.43
N VAL A 196 -5.66 5.76 -13.11
CA VAL A 196 -5.12 4.80 -14.09
C VAL A 196 -6.15 4.48 -15.17
N ALA A 197 -7.40 4.23 -14.79
CA ALA A 197 -8.50 3.95 -15.73
C ALA A 197 -8.75 5.14 -16.68
N THR A 198 -8.79 6.34 -16.13
CA THR A 198 -8.98 7.55 -16.93
C THR A 198 -7.84 7.73 -17.93
N PHE A 199 -6.60 7.61 -17.47
CA PHE A 199 -5.46 7.73 -18.39
C PHE A 199 -5.46 6.63 -19.46
N ALA A 200 -5.77 5.39 -19.09
CA ALA A 200 -5.85 4.28 -20.05
C ALA A 200 -6.91 4.52 -21.15
N ASN A 201 -8.02 5.19 -20.80
CA ASN A 201 -9.11 5.47 -21.72
C ASN A 201 -8.91 6.75 -22.54
N THR A 202 -8.35 7.81 -21.97
CA THR A 202 -8.29 9.15 -22.58
C THR A 202 -6.91 9.57 -23.02
N GLY A 203 -5.85 9.04 -22.40
CA GLY A 203 -4.46 9.52 -22.55
C GLY A 203 -4.22 10.93 -21.99
N SER A 204 -5.19 11.52 -21.30
CA SER A 204 -5.19 12.90 -20.82
C SER A 204 -4.63 13.00 -19.39
N PHE A 205 -3.49 13.68 -19.24
CA PHE A 205 -2.96 14.03 -17.92
C PHE A 205 -3.84 15.07 -17.19
N MET A 206 -4.49 15.97 -17.92
CA MET A 206 -5.35 17.00 -17.31
C MET A 206 -6.56 16.39 -16.63
N ASP A 207 -7.18 15.37 -17.25
CA ASP A 207 -8.30 14.66 -16.65
C ASP A 207 -7.87 13.92 -15.38
N VAL A 208 -6.68 13.30 -15.41
CA VAL A 208 -6.09 12.64 -14.24
C VAL A 208 -5.83 13.64 -13.10
N ILE A 209 -5.25 14.80 -13.40
CA ILE A 209 -4.98 15.85 -12.40
C ILE A 209 -6.28 16.34 -11.74
N SER A 210 -7.36 16.49 -12.51
CA SER A 210 -8.67 16.84 -11.97
C SER A 210 -9.15 15.78 -10.97
N ILE A 211 -9.10 14.50 -11.34
CA ILE A 211 -9.47 13.39 -10.46
C ILE A 211 -8.59 13.34 -9.21
N GLN A 212 -7.28 13.50 -9.35
CA GLN A 212 -6.39 13.54 -8.19
C GLN A 212 -6.76 14.67 -7.22
N THR A 213 -7.12 15.84 -7.75
CA THR A 213 -7.55 16.99 -6.94
C THR A 213 -8.82 16.66 -6.15
N ASP A 214 -9.79 16.01 -6.80
CA ASP A 214 -11.03 15.58 -6.17
C ASP A 214 -10.77 14.47 -5.12
N LEU A 215 -9.89 13.51 -5.41
CA LEU A 215 -9.47 12.47 -4.47
C LEU A 215 -8.81 13.08 -3.22
N ILE A 216 -7.89 14.03 -3.39
CA ILE A 216 -7.24 14.71 -2.27
C ILE A 216 -8.27 15.50 -1.44
N ALA A 217 -9.21 16.16 -2.08
CA ALA A 217 -10.29 16.88 -1.40
C ALA A 217 -11.18 15.91 -0.60
N ALA A 218 -11.56 14.77 -1.18
CA ALA A 218 -12.35 13.74 -0.51
C ALA A 218 -11.59 13.14 0.70
N LEU A 219 -10.30 12.82 0.56
CA LEU A 219 -9.47 12.34 1.68
C LEU A 219 -9.40 13.36 2.82
N ARG A 220 -9.30 14.64 2.50
CA ARG A 220 -9.31 15.74 3.48
C ARG A 220 -10.68 15.92 4.15
N GLN A 221 -11.78 15.71 3.45
CA GLN A 221 -13.13 15.74 4.05
C GLN A 221 -13.30 14.65 5.10
N ASP A 222 -12.72 13.48 4.91
CA ASP A 222 -12.76 12.38 5.88
C ASP A 222 -12.11 12.74 7.23
N PHE A 223 -11.27 13.78 7.29
CA PHE A 223 -10.69 14.23 8.57
C PHE A 223 -11.78 14.67 9.56
N SER A 224 -12.97 15.03 9.10
CA SER A 224 -14.12 15.28 9.99
C SER A 224 -14.57 14.03 10.73
N LYS A 225 -14.41 12.84 10.14
CA LYS A 225 -14.71 11.55 10.79
C LYS A 225 -13.72 11.22 11.92
N TYR A 226 -12.51 11.81 11.87
CA TYR A 226 -11.46 11.62 12.87
C TYR A 226 -11.46 12.74 13.94
N SER A 227 -12.18 13.84 13.71
CA SER A 227 -12.15 15.05 14.55
C SER A 227 -12.68 14.84 15.97
N GLY A 228 -13.48 13.78 16.22
CA GLY A 228 -13.81 13.36 17.59
C GLY A 228 -12.60 12.91 18.42
N HIS A 229 -11.46 12.65 17.76
CA HIS A 229 -10.24 12.14 18.37
C HIS A 229 -9.03 13.08 18.26
N ALA A 230 -9.03 14.08 17.35
CA ALA A 230 -7.91 15.03 17.18
C ALA A 230 -8.37 16.37 16.59
N ASP A 231 -7.57 17.42 16.80
CA ASP A 231 -7.79 18.74 16.18
C ASP A 231 -7.68 18.63 14.64
N LYS A 232 -8.73 19.04 13.96
CA LYS A 232 -8.80 18.97 12.48
C LYS A 232 -7.69 19.80 11.82
N ARG A 233 -7.33 20.95 12.38
CA ARG A 233 -6.23 21.79 11.84
C ARG A 233 -4.89 21.07 11.96
N CYS A 234 -4.67 20.35 13.06
CA CYS A 234 -3.49 19.54 13.25
C CYS A 234 -3.43 18.39 12.23
N LEU A 235 -4.56 17.72 11.96
CA LEU A 235 -4.63 16.67 10.91
C LEU A 235 -4.23 17.24 9.54
N PHE A 236 -4.74 18.41 9.14
CA PHE A 236 -4.35 19.08 7.90
C PHE A 236 -2.87 19.45 7.86
N ALA A 237 -2.34 20.03 8.94
CA ALA A 237 -0.95 20.44 9.03
C ALA A 237 -0.01 19.23 8.89
N VAL A 238 -0.29 18.14 9.64
CA VAL A 238 0.50 16.90 9.60
C VAL A 238 0.42 16.25 8.21
N PHE A 239 -0.76 16.13 7.62
CA PHE A 239 -0.94 15.55 6.29
C PHE A 239 -0.14 16.28 5.21
N ASN A 240 -0.23 17.62 5.18
CA ASN A 240 0.52 18.43 4.23
C ASN A 240 2.04 18.40 4.49
N SER A 241 2.44 18.37 5.76
CA SER A 241 3.86 18.29 6.14
C SER A 241 4.48 16.95 5.71
N ILE A 242 3.76 15.83 5.89
CA ILE A 242 4.20 14.51 5.44
C ILE A 242 4.37 14.48 3.94
N ALA A 243 3.42 15.00 3.16
CA ALA A 243 3.53 15.05 1.70
C ALA A 243 4.78 15.84 1.23
N ARG A 244 5.18 16.88 1.95
CA ARG A 244 6.38 17.67 1.61
C ARG A 244 7.69 17.02 2.05
N ARG A 245 7.65 16.16 3.07
CA ARG A 245 8.82 15.56 3.73
C ARG A 245 8.98 14.07 3.47
N THR A 246 8.26 13.54 2.50
CA THR A 246 8.41 12.13 2.09
C THR A 246 9.88 11.86 1.73
N GLY A 247 10.45 10.75 2.25
CA GLY A 247 11.86 10.40 2.09
C GLY A 247 12.81 11.02 3.13
N GLU A 248 12.41 12.08 3.85
CA GLU A 248 13.22 12.66 4.91
C GLU A 248 13.09 11.89 6.23
N GLN A 249 14.14 11.95 7.06
CA GLN A 249 14.04 11.56 8.46
C GLN A 249 13.23 12.59 9.25
N ILE A 250 12.15 12.15 9.88
CA ILE A 250 11.16 13.01 10.54
C ILE A 250 11.13 12.71 12.04
N LYS A 251 10.94 13.76 12.84
CA LYS A 251 10.46 13.70 14.23
C LYS A 251 9.08 14.33 14.29
N TYR A 252 8.21 13.86 15.18
CA TYR A 252 6.85 14.42 15.34
C TYR A 252 6.85 15.94 15.52
N ALA A 253 7.79 16.48 16.33
CA ALA A 253 7.92 17.92 16.57
C ALA A 253 8.12 18.77 15.30
N HIS A 254 8.55 18.18 14.20
CA HIS A 254 8.83 18.91 12.97
C HIS A 254 7.66 18.88 11.96
N LEU A 255 6.53 18.24 12.33
CA LEU A 255 5.39 18.10 11.42
C LEU A 255 4.40 19.26 11.48
N ALA A 256 4.33 19.96 12.63
CA ALA A 256 3.44 21.12 12.79
C ALA A 256 3.93 22.01 13.94
N ASP A 257 4.25 23.26 13.65
CA ASP A 257 4.88 24.17 14.64
C ASP A 257 3.89 24.69 15.69
N ASP A 258 2.59 24.79 15.36
CA ASP A 258 1.56 25.40 16.22
C ASP A 258 0.92 24.41 17.21
N PHE A 259 1.43 23.18 17.32
CA PHE A 259 0.81 22.13 18.12
C PHE A 259 1.81 21.43 19.05
N THR A 260 1.32 20.87 20.16
CA THR A 260 2.15 20.08 21.06
C THR A 260 2.49 18.71 20.47
N ASN A 261 3.63 18.15 20.85
CA ASN A 261 4.07 16.83 20.39
C ASN A 261 3.00 15.72 20.57
N PRO A 262 2.29 15.61 21.73
CA PRO A 262 1.22 14.61 21.87
C PRO A 262 0.10 14.81 20.87
N THR A 263 -0.31 16.06 20.57
CA THR A 263 -1.35 16.38 19.58
C THR A 263 -0.92 15.99 18.18
N ILE A 264 0.33 16.31 17.81
CA ILE A 264 0.91 15.95 16.51
C ILE A 264 0.99 14.42 16.36
N LYS A 265 1.50 13.72 17.39
CA LYS A 265 1.59 12.26 17.39
C LYS A 265 0.22 11.62 17.20
N LYS A 266 -0.79 12.10 17.94
CA LYS A 266 -2.17 11.60 17.80
C LYS A 266 -2.73 11.82 16.39
N ALA A 267 -2.53 13.01 15.80
CA ALA A 267 -2.93 13.30 14.43
C ALA A 267 -2.21 12.40 13.42
N PHE A 268 -0.90 12.18 13.60
CA PHE A 268 -0.11 11.27 12.77
C PHE A 268 -0.65 9.85 12.82
N GLU A 269 -0.86 9.30 14.01
CA GLU A 269 -1.38 7.93 14.21
C GLU A 269 -2.76 7.74 13.58
N LEU A 270 -3.65 8.75 13.65
CA LEU A 270 -4.97 8.69 13.00
C LEU A 270 -4.85 8.69 11.47
N LEU A 271 -3.97 9.50 10.89
CA LEU A 271 -3.74 9.52 9.44
C LEU A 271 -3.05 8.23 8.95
N GLU A 272 -2.15 7.65 9.75
CA GLU A 272 -1.54 6.34 9.48
C GLU A 272 -2.58 5.23 9.53
N MET A 273 -3.48 5.23 10.53
CA MET A 273 -4.61 4.32 10.60
C MET A 273 -5.57 4.45 9.41
N ALA A 274 -5.78 5.67 8.89
CA ALA A 274 -6.50 5.91 7.65
C ALA A 274 -5.72 5.47 6.40
N ARG A 275 -4.47 4.99 6.56
CA ARG A 275 -3.57 4.50 5.51
C ARG A 275 -3.19 5.54 4.47
N LEU A 276 -3.15 6.81 4.87
CA LEU A 276 -2.74 7.90 3.98
C LEU A 276 -1.22 7.96 3.77
N PHE A 277 -0.48 7.28 4.61
CA PHE A 277 0.94 6.99 4.49
C PHE A 277 1.30 5.78 5.36
N THR A 278 2.50 5.27 5.18
CA THR A 278 3.09 4.22 6.02
C THR A 278 4.33 4.77 6.70
N LYS A 279 4.46 4.55 8.01
CA LYS A 279 5.65 4.88 8.79
C LYS A 279 6.74 3.85 8.53
N VAL A 280 7.91 4.30 8.10
CA VAL A 280 9.12 3.49 7.93
C VAL A 280 10.02 3.74 9.12
N ARG A 281 10.21 2.72 9.97
CA ARG A 281 10.96 2.85 11.22
C ARG A 281 12.43 2.56 11.02
N ALA A 282 13.29 3.24 11.78
CA ALA A 282 14.71 2.89 11.83
C ALA A 282 14.88 1.53 12.52
N ALA A 283 15.67 0.64 11.95
CA ALA A 283 15.99 -0.65 12.53
C ALA A 283 17.48 -0.99 12.40
N SER A 284 17.99 -1.77 13.34
CA SER A 284 19.34 -2.33 13.26
C SER A 284 19.28 -3.68 12.54
N PRO A 285 20.06 -3.89 11.46
CA PRO A 285 20.03 -5.13 10.70
C PRO A 285 20.91 -6.24 11.31
N GLY A 286 20.94 -6.34 12.63
CA GLY A 286 21.69 -7.38 13.36
C GLY A 286 21.08 -8.77 13.30
N GLY A 287 19.79 -8.88 12.94
CA GLY A 287 19.04 -10.13 12.85
C GLY A 287 17.57 -9.90 12.50
N ILE A 288 16.84 -10.98 12.26
CA ILE A 288 15.41 -11.00 12.01
C ILE A 288 14.64 -11.48 13.25
N PRO A 289 13.41 -10.99 13.51
CA PRO A 289 12.70 -10.00 12.70
C PRO A 289 13.25 -8.57 12.91
N LEU A 290 13.31 -7.78 11.82
CA LEU A 290 13.78 -6.38 11.86
C LEU A 290 12.98 -5.51 12.84
N GLY A 291 11.70 -5.82 12.99
CA GLY A 291 10.80 -5.12 13.92
C GLY A 291 11.24 -5.17 15.38
N ALA A 292 12.03 -6.18 15.79
CA ALA A 292 12.53 -6.31 17.16
C ALA A 292 13.51 -5.19 17.56
N SER A 293 14.24 -4.62 16.58
CA SER A 293 15.18 -3.50 16.79
C SER A 293 14.64 -2.15 16.37
N ALA A 294 13.36 -2.05 16.01
CA ALA A 294 12.77 -0.85 15.44
C ALA A 294 12.65 0.29 16.47
N SER A 295 13.08 1.50 16.07
CA SER A 295 13.02 2.72 16.86
C SER A 295 11.78 3.56 16.47
N GLU A 296 11.13 4.18 17.47
CA GLU A 296 9.93 5.00 17.26
C GLU A 296 10.25 6.51 17.15
N GLY A 297 11.44 6.94 17.52
CA GLY A 297 11.73 8.37 17.71
C GLY A 297 12.00 9.16 16.42
N ILE A 298 12.65 8.54 15.45
CA ILE A 298 12.95 9.11 14.13
C ILE A 298 12.54 8.11 13.08
N PHE A 299 11.76 8.55 12.09
CA PHE A 299 11.17 7.69 11.07
C PHE A 299 11.15 8.40 9.72
N LYS A 300 10.93 7.67 8.66
CA LYS A 300 10.55 8.16 7.34
C LYS A 300 9.09 7.81 7.05
N THR A 301 8.54 8.32 5.97
CA THR A 301 7.19 7.99 5.54
C THR A 301 7.15 7.67 4.04
N VAL A 302 6.32 6.71 3.68
CA VAL A 302 5.91 6.45 2.30
C VAL A 302 4.46 6.91 2.16
N PHE A 303 4.20 7.88 1.31
CA PHE A 303 2.87 8.42 1.08
C PHE A 303 1.94 7.38 0.44
N LEU A 304 0.62 7.59 0.52
CA LEU A 304 -0.37 6.66 -0.02
C LEU A 304 -0.11 6.33 -1.49
N ASP A 305 0.05 7.36 -2.30
CA ASP A 305 0.21 7.23 -3.76
C ASP A 305 1.11 8.33 -4.32
N ILE A 306 1.97 7.95 -5.26
CA ILE A 306 2.95 8.87 -5.85
C ILE A 306 2.32 9.93 -6.73
N GLY A 307 1.19 9.63 -7.41
CA GLY A 307 0.48 10.61 -8.23
C GLY A 307 -0.20 11.67 -7.37
N LEU A 308 -0.84 11.25 -6.27
CA LEU A 308 -1.40 12.20 -5.30
C LEU A 308 -0.32 13.05 -4.65
N LEU A 309 0.84 12.44 -4.31
CA LEU A 309 2.01 13.15 -3.80
C LEU A 309 2.51 14.21 -4.79
N SER A 310 2.63 13.83 -6.07
CA SER A 310 3.05 14.72 -7.15
C SER A 310 2.10 15.91 -7.29
N ASN A 311 0.79 15.66 -7.31
CA ASN A 311 -0.24 16.70 -7.37
C ASN A 311 -0.16 17.67 -6.16
N MET A 312 -0.08 17.15 -4.93
CA MET A 312 0.00 17.95 -3.71
C MET A 312 1.22 18.86 -3.65
N ASN A 313 2.30 18.47 -4.32
CA ASN A 313 3.54 19.24 -4.37
C ASN A 313 3.65 20.10 -5.65
N GLY A 314 2.60 20.20 -6.46
CA GLY A 314 2.55 21.07 -7.63
C GLY A 314 3.28 20.52 -8.86
N PHE A 315 3.54 19.20 -8.91
CA PHE A 315 4.16 18.58 -10.07
C PHE A 315 3.09 18.11 -11.05
N GLN A 316 2.72 19.02 -11.87
CA GLN A 316 1.78 18.79 -12.97
C GLN A 316 2.56 18.64 -14.27
N SER A 317 2.25 17.59 -15.03
CA SER A 317 2.84 17.45 -16.35
C SER A 317 2.34 18.56 -17.22
N ASP A 318 3.15 19.28 -17.82
CA ASP A 318 3.18 19.46 -19.23
C ASP A 318 4.01 20.65 -19.60
N LYS A 319 4.91 21.09 -19.38
CA LYS A 319 5.80 22.12 -19.97
C LYS A 319 6.98 22.50 -19.09
N THR A 320 6.95 22.10 -17.82
CA THR A 320 7.98 22.56 -16.86
C THR A 320 9.05 21.53 -16.55
N ILE A 321 8.83 20.26 -16.87
CA ILE A 321 9.85 19.21 -16.65
C ILE A 321 10.28 18.67 -18.01
N PRO A 322 11.43 19.11 -18.58
CA PRO A 322 12.02 18.44 -19.73
C PRO A 322 12.24 16.97 -19.37
N LYS A 323 11.76 16.06 -20.23
CA LYS A 323 11.92 14.59 -20.07
C LYS A 323 13.35 14.13 -19.74
N ASN A 324 14.33 15.00 -19.96
CA ASN A 324 15.76 14.76 -19.71
C ASN A 324 16.26 15.34 -18.37
N LYS A 325 15.41 15.93 -17.53
CA LYS A 325 15.79 16.57 -16.26
C LYS A 325 15.06 16.01 -15.05
N LEU A 326 14.64 14.76 -15.07
CA LEU A 326 14.33 14.01 -13.87
C LEU A 326 15.54 13.94 -12.90
N ALA A 327 16.70 14.45 -13.30
CA ALA A 327 17.99 14.37 -12.63
C ALA A 327 18.31 15.46 -11.59
N THR A 328 17.33 16.07 -10.91
CA THR A 328 17.58 17.06 -9.85
C THR A 328 17.03 16.61 -8.50
N ALA A 329 17.17 17.38 -7.44
CA ALA A 329 16.80 17.04 -6.05
C ALA A 329 15.38 16.43 -5.87
N TRP A 330 14.50 16.61 -6.84
CA TRP A 330 13.18 16.02 -6.95
C TRP A 330 13.20 14.51 -7.13
N ASN A 331 14.14 14.07 -7.89
CA ASN A 331 14.25 12.69 -8.29
C ASN A 331 14.58 11.78 -7.12
N GLY A 332 15.34 12.28 -6.13
CA GLY A 332 15.62 11.53 -4.91
C GLY A 332 14.34 11.17 -4.18
N MET A 333 13.49 12.17 -3.89
CA MET A 333 12.24 11.97 -3.15
C MET A 333 11.25 11.10 -3.92
N LEU A 334 11.04 11.35 -5.23
CA LEU A 334 10.12 10.55 -6.03
C LEU A 334 10.63 9.13 -6.26
N ALA A 335 11.94 8.94 -6.47
CA ALA A 335 12.54 7.62 -6.60
C ALA A 335 12.40 6.81 -5.31
N GLU A 336 12.66 7.43 -4.15
CA GLU A 336 12.47 6.79 -2.85
C GLU A 336 10.99 6.49 -2.58
N GLN A 337 10.08 7.44 -2.85
CA GLN A 337 8.63 7.22 -2.75
C GLN A 337 8.19 6.07 -3.65
N PHE A 338 8.62 6.05 -4.91
CA PHE A 338 8.30 4.97 -5.85
C PHE A 338 8.76 3.62 -5.31
N ALA A 339 10.03 3.53 -4.90
CA ALA A 339 10.58 2.30 -4.34
C ALA A 339 9.81 1.84 -3.10
N GLY A 340 9.53 2.74 -2.17
CA GLY A 340 8.77 2.44 -0.96
C GLY A 340 7.34 2.01 -1.24
N GLN A 341 6.66 2.63 -2.22
CA GLN A 341 5.30 2.25 -2.63
C GLN A 341 5.25 0.85 -3.22
N GLU A 342 6.18 0.50 -4.11
CA GLU A 342 6.28 -0.83 -4.70
C GLU A 342 6.64 -1.91 -3.66
N LEU A 343 7.65 -1.65 -2.83
CA LEU A 343 8.06 -2.56 -1.75
C LEU A 343 6.92 -2.80 -0.75
N ARG A 344 6.18 -1.76 -0.36
CA ARG A 344 5.02 -1.88 0.52
C ARG A 344 3.95 -2.79 -0.06
N ALA A 345 3.63 -2.64 -1.34
CA ALA A 345 2.62 -3.44 -2.02
C ALA A 345 3.01 -4.92 -2.12
N SER A 346 4.30 -5.23 -2.29
CA SER A 346 4.81 -6.59 -2.37
C SER A 346 5.02 -7.26 -1.01
N ARG A 347 5.28 -6.48 0.07
CA ARG A 347 5.78 -6.96 1.37
C ARG A 347 4.83 -6.77 2.56
N ASN A 348 3.56 -6.42 2.32
CA ASN A 348 2.56 -6.26 3.39
C ASN A 348 2.99 -5.30 4.52
N GLU A 349 3.50 -4.11 4.17
CA GLU A 349 3.74 -2.96 5.07
C GLU A 349 4.99 -2.95 5.95
N ASN A 350 5.70 -4.03 6.11
CA ASN A 350 6.87 -4.04 6.99
C ASN A 350 8.10 -3.46 6.29
N LEU A 351 8.16 -2.14 6.20
CA LEU A 351 9.32 -1.41 5.70
C LEU A 351 10.10 -0.80 6.86
N PHE A 352 11.42 -0.95 6.79
CA PHE A 352 12.36 -0.35 7.71
C PHE A 352 13.42 0.39 6.91
N TYR A 353 14.23 1.22 7.61
CA TYR A 353 15.44 1.82 7.05
C TYR A 353 16.57 1.71 8.07
N TRP A 354 17.82 1.84 7.63
CA TRP A 354 18.96 1.89 8.54
C TRP A 354 19.53 3.29 8.62
N ARG A 355 19.92 3.67 9.83
CA ARG A 355 20.73 4.84 10.08
C ARG A 355 21.83 4.51 11.10
N ARG A 356 22.98 5.12 10.94
CA ARG A 356 24.05 4.99 11.92
C ARG A 356 23.75 5.82 13.15
N GLU A 357 23.83 5.24 14.34
CA GLU A 357 23.54 5.94 15.60
C GLU A 357 24.74 6.72 16.18
N ALA A 358 25.90 6.74 15.49
CA ALA A 358 27.09 7.48 15.96
C ALA A 358 26.89 8.99 15.84
N ARG A 359 27.34 9.74 16.87
CA ARG A 359 27.28 11.21 16.86
C ARG A 359 28.00 11.77 15.63
N GLY A 360 27.35 12.69 14.93
CA GLY A 360 27.89 13.34 13.73
C GLY A 360 27.86 12.48 12.45
N SER A 361 27.30 11.28 12.49
CA SER A 361 27.10 10.47 11.28
C SER A 361 25.75 10.74 10.66
N SER A 362 25.72 10.97 9.34
CA SER A 362 24.52 11.07 8.52
C SER A 362 24.34 9.82 7.63
N ALA A 363 25.08 8.73 7.90
CA ALA A 363 24.98 7.52 7.07
C ALA A 363 23.62 6.84 7.28
N GLU A 364 22.91 6.59 6.19
CA GLU A 364 21.63 5.89 6.14
C GLU A 364 21.52 5.05 4.87
N THR A 365 20.64 4.05 4.89
CA THR A 365 20.20 3.29 3.72
C THR A 365 18.69 3.38 3.65
N ASP A 366 18.13 3.63 2.46
CA ASP A 366 16.75 4.07 2.29
C ASP A 366 15.74 3.05 2.78
N TYR A 367 15.96 1.74 2.50
CA TYR A 367 15.08 0.67 2.98
C TYR A 367 15.87 -0.54 3.48
N LEU A 368 15.29 -1.24 4.45
CA LEU A 368 15.63 -2.59 4.86
C LEU A 368 14.39 -3.46 4.69
N ILE A 369 14.53 -4.60 4.04
CA ILE A 369 13.49 -5.62 3.92
C ILE A 369 14.00 -6.98 4.38
N GLU A 370 13.08 -7.84 4.79
CA GLU A 370 13.35 -9.26 4.99
C GLU A 370 13.05 -10.02 3.70
N LYS A 371 14.02 -10.73 3.15
CA LYS A 371 13.88 -11.48 1.91
C LYS A 371 14.48 -12.87 2.08
N GLU A 372 13.65 -13.91 1.91
CA GLU A 372 14.08 -15.32 1.94
C GLU A 372 14.86 -15.72 3.21
N GLY A 373 14.52 -15.09 4.36
CA GLY A 373 15.18 -15.33 5.63
C GLY A 373 16.42 -14.47 5.89
N ASP A 374 16.79 -13.61 4.95
CA ASP A 374 17.90 -12.67 5.06
C ASP A 374 17.43 -11.22 5.13
N ILE A 375 18.32 -10.33 5.56
CA ILE A 375 18.12 -8.89 5.52
C ILE A 375 18.72 -8.35 4.22
N ALA A 376 17.92 -7.61 3.47
CA ALA A 376 18.31 -6.95 2.22
C ALA A 376 18.22 -5.42 2.36
N PRO A 377 19.35 -4.72 2.53
CA PRO A 377 19.39 -3.26 2.46
C PRO A 377 19.26 -2.78 1.01
N ILE A 378 18.50 -1.71 0.84
CA ILE A 378 18.19 -1.12 -0.46
C ILE A 378 18.53 0.36 -0.41
N GLU A 379 19.41 0.78 -1.31
CA GLU A 379 19.79 2.17 -1.57
C GLU A 379 19.13 2.62 -2.87
N VAL A 380 18.47 3.76 -2.88
CA VAL A 380 17.79 4.32 -4.04
C VAL A 380 18.57 5.50 -4.60
N LYS A 381 18.84 5.50 -5.89
CA LYS A 381 19.53 6.57 -6.59
C LYS A 381 18.69 7.07 -7.76
N SER A 382 18.49 8.37 -7.83
CA SER A 382 17.70 9.04 -8.87
C SER A 382 18.44 9.28 -10.17
N GLY A 383 19.54 8.61 -10.41
CA GLY A 383 20.37 8.75 -11.61
C GLY A 383 21.34 7.59 -11.70
N LYS A 384 22.45 7.81 -12.46
CA LYS A 384 23.55 6.85 -12.51
C LYS A 384 24.12 6.62 -11.11
N ALA A 385 24.57 5.39 -10.83
CA ALA A 385 25.07 5.00 -9.52
C ALA A 385 26.11 6.01 -9.00
N GLY A 386 25.69 6.78 -7.99
CA GLY A 386 26.50 7.75 -7.27
C GLY A 386 27.29 7.11 -6.13
N ARG A 387 27.72 7.93 -5.15
CA ARG A 387 28.41 7.44 -3.96
C ARG A 387 27.45 6.60 -3.09
N ILE A 388 27.75 5.31 -2.93
CA ILE A 388 27.01 4.35 -2.10
C ILE A 388 27.74 4.07 -0.76
N LYS A 389 28.35 5.13 -0.19
CA LYS A 389 29.18 5.01 1.03
C LYS A 389 28.40 4.45 2.22
N SER A 390 27.14 4.84 2.39
CA SER A 390 26.30 4.36 3.49
C SER A 390 26.02 2.87 3.39
N LEU A 391 25.71 2.38 2.19
CA LEU A 391 25.49 0.96 1.97
C LEU A 391 26.78 0.14 2.21
N HIS A 392 27.95 0.61 1.75
CA HIS A 392 29.22 -0.04 2.06
C HIS A 392 29.46 -0.11 3.57
N LEU A 393 29.29 1.03 4.27
CA LEU A 393 29.46 1.08 5.72
C LEU A 393 28.50 0.10 6.44
N LEU A 394 27.26 0.00 5.99
CA LEU A 394 26.29 -0.94 6.54
C LEU A 394 26.76 -2.38 6.33
N LEU A 395 27.16 -2.75 5.10
CA LEU A 395 27.60 -4.10 4.77
C LEU A 395 28.90 -4.50 5.51
N ASP A 396 29.80 -3.53 5.71
CA ASP A 396 31.02 -3.74 6.50
C ASP A 396 30.72 -3.93 8.00
N THR A 397 29.73 -3.17 8.51
CA THR A 397 29.30 -3.24 9.93
C THR A 397 28.55 -4.55 10.24
N TYR A 398 27.78 -5.05 9.24
CA TYR A 398 26.95 -6.26 9.39
C TYR A 398 27.34 -7.32 8.36
N PRO A 399 28.40 -8.13 8.66
CA PRO A 399 28.90 -9.14 7.74
C PRO A 399 27.95 -10.31 7.48
N ASN A 400 26.93 -10.49 8.34
CA ASN A 400 25.85 -11.46 8.19
C ASN A 400 24.86 -11.12 7.05
N ILE A 401 24.89 -9.91 6.50
CA ILE A 401 24.06 -9.53 5.38
C ILE A 401 24.70 -10.05 4.08
N PRO A 402 24.02 -10.96 3.35
CA PRO A 402 24.64 -11.59 2.18
C PRO A 402 24.75 -10.65 1.00
N LYS A 403 23.78 -9.74 0.82
CA LYS A 403 23.70 -8.87 -0.36
C LYS A 403 22.92 -7.59 -0.09
N GLY A 404 23.44 -6.46 -0.60
CA GLY A 404 22.73 -5.17 -0.68
C GLY A 404 22.30 -4.86 -2.11
N TYR A 405 21.27 -4.04 -2.26
CA TYR A 405 20.72 -3.65 -3.55
C TYR A 405 20.85 -2.15 -3.75
N VAL A 406 21.18 -1.75 -4.97
CA VAL A 406 21.19 -0.34 -5.39
C VAL A 406 20.24 -0.20 -6.56
N LEU A 407 19.17 0.58 -6.36
CA LEU A 407 18.19 0.90 -7.39
C LEU A 407 18.64 2.17 -8.12
N THR A 408 18.81 2.08 -9.42
CA THR A 408 19.36 3.18 -10.26
C THR A 408 18.64 3.29 -11.59
N GLU A 409 19.02 4.26 -12.42
CA GLU A 409 18.64 4.31 -13.84
C GLU A 409 19.51 3.41 -14.73
N ASP A 410 20.57 2.81 -14.19
CA ASP A 410 21.50 1.97 -14.92
C ASP A 410 20.97 0.53 -15.12
N LYS A 411 21.71 -0.22 -15.93
CA LYS A 411 21.47 -1.64 -16.21
C LYS A 411 21.70 -2.50 -14.98
N ILE A 412 21.23 -3.75 -15.07
CA ILE A 412 21.54 -4.77 -14.08
C ILE A 412 23.05 -4.97 -14.02
N GLY A 413 23.59 -4.99 -12.80
CA GLY A 413 25.01 -5.20 -12.55
C GLY A 413 25.27 -5.82 -11.19
N GLU A 414 26.45 -6.33 -10.98
CA GLU A 414 26.83 -6.92 -9.69
C GLU A 414 28.30 -6.61 -9.36
N LEU A 415 28.57 -6.34 -8.08
CA LEU A 415 29.89 -6.25 -7.48
C LEU A 415 30.01 -7.33 -6.41
N PRO A 416 30.34 -8.57 -6.79
CA PRO A 416 30.33 -9.71 -5.87
C PRO A 416 31.25 -9.51 -4.68
N GLU A 417 32.45 -8.94 -4.89
CA GLU A 417 33.45 -8.67 -3.83
C GLU A 417 32.94 -7.67 -2.77
N LYS A 418 31.92 -6.86 -3.12
CA LYS A 418 31.27 -5.89 -2.23
C LYS A 418 29.88 -6.32 -1.81
N ARG A 419 29.44 -7.47 -2.23
CA ARG A 419 28.07 -7.99 -1.96
C ARG A 419 26.97 -7.05 -2.43
N ILE A 420 27.13 -6.38 -3.59
CA ILE A 420 26.17 -5.38 -4.10
C ILE A 420 25.65 -5.80 -5.46
N ARG A 421 24.30 -5.71 -5.61
CA ARG A 421 23.62 -5.88 -6.88
C ARG A 421 22.92 -4.57 -7.27
N PHE A 422 23.13 -4.16 -8.52
CA PHE A 422 22.45 -3.03 -9.12
C PHE A 422 21.25 -3.53 -9.91
N LEU A 423 20.12 -2.83 -9.74
CA LEU A 423 18.89 -3.08 -10.49
C LEU A 423 18.33 -1.75 -11.00
N PRO A 424 17.73 -1.74 -12.19
CA PRO A 424 16.91 -0.60 -12.61
C PRO A 424 15.80 -0.32 -11.59
N LEU A 425 15.55 0.96 -11.30
CA LEU A 425 14.54 1.38 -10.32
C LEU A 425 13.17 0.77 -10.61
N PHE A 426 12.78 0.66 -11.88
CA PHE A 426 11.52 0.05 -12.29
C PHE A 426 11.40 -1.46 -12.00
N CYS A 427 12.50 -2.12 -11.65
CA CYS A 427 12.51 -3.53 -11.25
C CYS A 427 12.33 -3.73 -9.74
N VAL A 428 12.11 -2.69 -8.94
CA VAL A 428 11.98 -2.80 -7.47
C VAL A 428 10.89 -3.80 -7.05
N GLY A 429 9.80 -3.92 -7.81
CA GLY A 429 8.73 -4.89 -7.55
C GLY A 429 9.16 -6.36 -7.64
N SER A 430 10.36 -6.65 -8.17
CA SER A 430 10.94 -8.00 -8.21
C SER A 430 11.71 -8.39 -6.93
N LEU A 431 11.95 -7.43 -6.02
CA LEU A 431 12.60 -7.65 -4.73
C LEU A 431 11.62 -8.17 -3.70
#